data_b77e2b6ef08e8a9da749a95366df2949
#
_entry.id   b77e2b6ef08e8a9da749a95366df2949
#
_cell.length_a   1.000
_cell.length_b   1.000
_cell.length_c   1.000
_cell.angle_alpha   90.00
_cell.angle_beta   90.00
_cell.angle_gamma   90.00
#
_symmetry.space_group_name_H-M   'P 1'
#
loop_
_entity.id
_entity.type
_entity.pdbx_description
1 polymer ?
#
loop_
_entity_poly.entity_id
_entity_poly.type
_entity_poly.pdbx_seq_one_letter_code
_entity_poly.pdbx_strand_id
1 'polypeptide(L)'
;MKQFFKTLLLLAVLMTGCDQIGPSADNYKPKQPEGFSRFQTAYAAGYGYSELSVSSDSIRVAFDGGPNQPFTAAMSLEHILIEDVSGASPKITAVDSQGCWMVGGVSTKIPKDEKLLDSQAIPFYITYAEGADLRVYVSNGNVFVYKFYDNRFEGEIPKVYLTTDDRQDIYSKEEYKTGKIVIKDPDHKFWKTEEFSATMRIRGRGNSTWGMPKKPYKIKLDEKARLFDMSSDKEWCLLANYCDKSLVRNLTAMEISRRLGFSWTPKMVPVEVYLNGRYDGVYTFCEHKKVSSERVDIDVDAGDILFEIEQQQDEIVCWWTDHGCPMMFSDPDEPTQEQIDFAKQFFRDFETALWNKEFTKVYSQYIDKASFIDYFIIQELTKNVDGNLRKSSYLTLPKDGKLEMYFVWDFDISMGNCDYYGDGLKPWEGWWIKDQGCNGRYHGWYYRLFMDPNFVSEVKARWKEVYPQLQTIPQWIEDEVKIMGAAPERNFERWNILGIYVWPNYKVTGSYKAEVDWLLENYTKRLAWMNTQVLAL
;
A
#
# COMPACT_ATOMS: atom_id res chain seq x y z
N MET A 1 -16.03 37.92 9.13
CA MET A 1 -15.36 37.94 7.81
C MET A 1 -13.81 37.83 7.88
N LYS A 2 -13.10 38.47 8.82
CA LYS A 2 -11.63 38.34 8.92
C LYS A 2 -11.12 37.00 9.48
N GLN A 3 -11.95 36.22 10.18
CA GLN A 3 -11.58 34.90 10.69
C GLN A 3 -11.79 33.78 9.65
N PHE A 4 -12.73 33.97 8.74
CA PHE A 4 -13.01 33.02 7.65
C PHE A 4 -11.88 33.01 6.61
N PHE A 5 -11.24 34.16 6.36
CA PHE A 5 -10.11 34.25 5.43
C PHE A 5 -8.81 33.65 5.98
N LYS A 6 -8.61 33.63 7.30
CA LYS A 6 -7.43 32.98 7.90
C LYS A 6 -7.51 31.46 7.85
N THR A 7 -8.71 30.89 7.98
CA THR A 7 -8.92 29.45 7.88
C THR A 7 -8.80 28.95 6.44
N LEU A 8 -9.25 29.74 5.47
CA LEU A 8 -9.09 29.43 4.06
C LEU A 8 -7.62 29.52 3.59
N LEU A 9 -6.85 30.45 4.16
CA LEU A 9 -5.41 30.59 3.85
C LEU A 9 -4.58 29.46 4.47
N LEU A 10 -4.99 28.92 5.61
CA LEU A 10 -4.34 27.74 6.22
C LEU A 10 -4.65 26.45 5.46
N LEU A 11 -5.87 26.33 4.91
CA LEU A 11 -6.21 25.21 4.03
C LEU A 11 -5.48 25.29 2.69
N ALA A 12 -5.29 26.49 2.13
CA ALA A 12 -4.55 26.71 0.89
C ALA A 12 -3.04 26.40 1.05
N VAL A 13 -2.45 26.72 2.21
CA VAL A 13 -1.05 26.37 2.51
C VAL A 13 -0.86 24.87 2.76
N LEU A 14 -1.90 24.15 3.22
CA LEU A 14 -1.88 22.70 3.35
C LEU A 14 -2.07 21.97 2.01
N MET A 15 -2.66 22.64 1.01
CA MET A 15 -2.84 22.07 -0.36
C MET A 15 -1.63 22.36 -1.26
N THR A 16 -0.87 23.44 -1.02
CA THR A 16 0.34 23.75 -1.79
C THR A 16 1.58 22.98 -1.32
N GLY A 17 1.53 22.31 -0.18
CA GLY A 17 2.60 21.42 0.31
C GLY A 17 2.65 20.05 -0.38
N CYS A 18 1.63 19.68 -1.16
CA CYS A 18 1.59 18.40 -1.87
C CYS A 18 2.27 18.43 -3.25
N ASP A 19 2.54 19.61 -3.82
CA ASP A 19 3.15 19.72 -5.16
C ASP A 19 4.68 19.54 -5.19
N GLN A 20 5.31 19.25 -4.05
CA GLN A 20 6.76 19.00 -3.97
C GLN A 20 7.12 17.58 -3.49
N ILE A 21 6.22 16.62 -3.62
CA ILE A 21 6.46 15.25 -3.20
C ILE A 21 7.05 14.44 -4.35
N GLY A 22 8.35 14.55 -4.52
CA GLY A 22 9.14 13.69 -5.41
C GLY A 22 8.82 13.78 -6.91
N PRO A 23 9.59 13.14 -7.77
CA PRO A 23 9.25 13.05 -9.18
C PRO A 23 7.92 12.29 -9.31
N SER A 24 6.98 12.86 -10.05
CA SER A 24 5.78 12.14 -10.45
C SER A 24 6.16 10.89 -11.25
N ALA A 25 5.31 9.89 -11.27
CA ALA A 25 5.49 8.74 -12.16
C ALA A 25 5.71 9.16 -13.61
N ASP A 26 5.16 10.32 -14.00
CA ASP A 26 5.32 10.91 -15.33
C ASP A 26 6.76 11.37 -15.63
N ASN A 27 7.58 11.59 -14.63
CA ASN A 27 9.00 11.96 -14.77
C ASN A 27 9.95 10.75 -14.76
N TYR A 28 9.45 9.56 -14.47
CA TYR A 28 10.26 8.37 -14.58
C TYR A 28 10.53 8.06 -16.05
N LYS A 29 11.81 8.00 -16.41
CA LYS A 29 12.25 7.58 -17.73
C LYS A 29 12.84 6.19 -17.59
N PRO A 30 12.10 5.14 -17.99
CA PRO A 30 12.63 3.80 -17.98
C PRO A 30 13.88 3.71 -18.87
N LYS A 31 14.74 2.77 -18.57
CA LYS A 31 15.88 2.45 -19.43
C LYS A 31 15.34 1.99 -20.79
N GLN A 32 15.56 2.79 -21.80
CA GLN A 32 15.06 2.50 -23.13
C GLN A 32 15.91 1.40 -23.79
N PRO A 33 15.28 0.49 -24.53
CA PRO A 33 16.01 -0.47 -25.35
C PRO A 33 16.91 0.22 -26.37
N GLU A 34 18.00 -0.46 -26.74
CA GLU A 34 18.86 0.02 -27.80
C GLU A 34 18.08 0.25 -29.12
N GLY A 35 18.32 1.36 -29.76
CA GLY A 35 17.63 1.74 -30.99
C GLY A 35 16.30 2.48 -30.79
N PHE A 36 15.77 2.56 -29.56
CA PHE A 36 14.46 3.19 -29.30
C PHE A 36 14.42 4.66 -29.73
N SER A 37 15.48 5.43 -29.50
CA SER A 37 15.57 6.83 -29.91
C SER A 37 15.43 7.02 -31.44
N ARG A 38 15.88 6.04 -32.23
CA ARG A 38 15.72 6.08 -33.68
C ARG A 38 14.26 5.89 -34.10
N PHE A 39 13.52 5.03 -33.40
CA PHE A 39 12.07 4.91 -33.60
C PHE A 39 11.35 6.21 -33.31
N GLN A 40 11.63 6.83 -32.17
CA GLN A 40 11.00 8.08 -31.77
C GLN A 40 11.30 9.20 -32.78
N THR A 41 12.53 9.29 -33.26
CA THR A 41 12.92 10.31 -34.26
C THR A 41 12.19 10.10 -35.58
N ALA A 42 12.14 8.87 -36.07
CA ALA A 42 11.46 8.55 -37.31
C ALA A 42 9.94 8.78 -37.23
N TYR A 43 9.34 8.42 -36.09
CA TYR A 43 7.93 8.67 -35.85
C TYR A 43 7.61 10.16 -35.79
N ALA A 44 8.40 10.94 -35.03
CA ALA A 44 8.22 12.39 -34.94
C ALA A 44 8.41 13.11 -36.30
N ALA A 45 9.23 12.55 -37.17
CA ALA A 45 9.42 13.06 -38.54
C ALA A 45 8.29 12.63 -39.51
N GLY A 46 7.38 11.77 -39.06
CA GLY A 46 6.26 11.27 -39.87
C GLY A 46 6.70 10.32 -40.99
N TYR A 47 7.82 9.62 -40.82
CA TYR A 47 8.28 8.65 -41.81
C TYR A 47 7.36 7.43 -41.83
N GLY A 48 7.02 6.98 -43.03
CA GLY A 48 6.37 5.69 -43.22
C GLY A 48 7.32 4.54 -42.86
N TYR A 49 6.79 3.34 -42.77
CA TYR A 49 7.58 2.12 -42.58
C TYR A 49 7.13 1.03 -43.54
N SER A 50 8.07 0.19 -43.95
CA SER A 50 7.84 -0.89 -44.91
C SER A 50 7.80 -2.26 -44.28
N GLU A 51 8.41 -2.43 -43.12
CA GLU A 51 8.49 -3.73 -42.44
C GLU A 51 8.55 -3.57 -40.93
N LEU A 52 7.80 -4.40 -40.23
CA LEU A 52 7.94 -4.62 -38.78
C LEU A 52 8.15 -6.12 -38.57
N SER A 53 9.21 -6.49 -37.91
CA SER A 53 9.41 -7.86 -37.45
C SER A 53 9.66 -7.91 -35.96
N VAL A 54 9.03 -8.88 -35.30
CA VAL A 54 9.19 -9.13 -33.86
C VAL A 54 9.70 -10.55 -33.71
N SER A 55 10.80 -10.70 -33.01
CA SER A 55 11.38 -11.99 -32.60
C SER A 55 11.43 -12.10 -31.08
N SER A 56 11.89 -13.21 -30.57
CA SER A 56 12.08 -13.42 -29.13
C SER A 56 13.15 -12.51 -28.54
N ASP A 57 14.01 -11.94 -29.34
CA ASP A 57 15.19 -11.19 -28.92
C ASP A 57 15.24 -9.75 -29.46
N SER A 58 14.40 -9.41 -30.42
CA SER A 58 14.43 -8.09 -31.04
C SER A 58 13.13 -7.67 -31.71
N ILE A 59 12.94 -6.36 -31.80
CA ILE A 59 11.97 -5.73 -32.68
C ILE A 59 12.74 -4.95 -33.73
N ARG A 60 12.42 -5.17 -34.99
CA ARG A 60 13.02 -4.45 -36.13
C ARG A 60 11.95 -3.74 -36.93
N VAL A 61 12.23 -2.51 -37.30
CA VAL A 61 11.37 -1.71 -38.18
C VAL A 61 12.21 -1.11 -39.28
N ALA A 62 11.79 -1.30 -40.51
CA ALA A 62 12.34 -0.58 -41.65
C ALA A 62 11.46 0.64 -41.94
N PHE A 63 12.03 1.83 -41.87
CA PHE A 63 11.35 3.08 -42.19
C PHE A 63 11.61 3.48 -43.64
N ASP A 64 10.52 3.82 -44.32
CA ASP A 64 10.57 4.37 -45.67
C ASP A 64 10.64 5.87 -45.62
N GLY A 65 11.75 6.44 -46.01
CA GLY A 65 11.91 7.88 -46.10
C GLY A 65 12.70 8.45 -44.94
N GLY A 66 13.28 9.53 -45.21
CA GLY A 66 14.20 10.31 -44.42
C GLY A 66 15.04 11.09 -45.38
N PRO A 67 15.71 12.15 -44.93
CA PRO A 67 16.40 13.03 -45.85
C PRO A 67 17.45 12.35 -46.72
N ASN A 68 17.83 11.12 -46.46
CA ASN A 68 18.92 10.48 -47.18
C ASN A 68 18.81 8.96 -47.42
N GLN A 69 17.78 8.25 -47.07
CA GLN A 69 17.58 6.82 -47.43
C GLN A 69 16.71 6.03 -46.39
N PRO A 70 16.12 4.87 -46.79
CA PRO A 70 15.49 3.94 -45.85
C PRO A 70 16.49 3.47 -44.77
N PHE A 71 16.05 3.38 -43.52
CA PHE A 71 16.89 2.82 -42.49
C PHE A 71 16.11 1.82 -41.64
N THR A 72 16.82 0.88 -41.06
CA THR A 72 16.27 -0.10 -40.13
C THR A 72 16.68 0.31 -38.71
N ALA A 73 15.72 0.36 -37.82
CA ALA A 73 15.98 0.46 -36.39
C ALA A 73 15.64 -0.89 -35.74
N ALA A 74 16.50 -1.34 -34.83
CA ALA A 74 16.29 -2.54 -34.05
C ALA A 74 16.37 -2.23 -32.57
N MET A 75 15.50 -2.84 -31.77
CA MET A 75 15.56 -2.86 -30.32
C MET A 75 15.94 -4.25 -29.86
N SER A 76 16.97 -4.36 -29.05
CA SER A 76 17.32 -5.62 -28.41
C SER A 76 16.34 -5.91 -27.29
N LEU A 77 15.86 -7.12 -27.23
CA LEU A 77 15.00 -7.66 -26.18
C LEU A 77 15.77 -8.65 -25.30
N GLU A 78 17.08 -8.57 -25.32
CA GLU A 78 17.92 -9.36 -24.43
C GLU A 78 17.48 -9.14 -22.99
N HIS A 79 17.17 -10.22 -22.29
CA HIS A 79 16.59 -10.21 -20.93
C HIS A 79 15.10 -9.86 -20.81
N ILE A 80 14.36 -9.80 -21.91
CA ILE A 80 12.93 -9.51 -21.88
C ILE A 80 12.18 -10.69 -22.53
N LEU A 81 11.27 -11.30 -21.75
CA LEU A 81 10.33 -12.27 -22.31
C LEU A 81 9.14 -11.53 -22.91
N ILE A 82 8.81 -11.86 -24.16
CA ILE A 82 7.62 -11.38 -24.82
C ILE A 82 6.49 -12.37 -24.55
N GLU A 83 5.49 -11.96 -23.79
CA GLU A 83 4.22 -12.68 -23.71
C GLU A 83 3.16 -12.01 -24.56
N ASP A 84 2.43 -12.82 -25.33
CA ASP A 84 1.16 -12.39 -25.90
C ASP A 84 0.17 -12.12 -24.75
N VAL A 85 -0.45 -10.94 -24.76
CA VAL A 85 -1.44 -10.54 -23.76
C VAL A 85 -2.67 -11.47 -23.70
N SER A 86 -2.84 -12.34 -24.71
CA SER A 86 -3.86 -13.39 -24.73
C SER A 86 -3.45 -14.70 -24.04
N GLY A 87 -2.22 -14.79 -23.50
CA GLY A 87 -1.74 -16.00 -22.82
C GLY A 87 -1.23 -17.11 -23.72
N ALA A 88 -1.11 -16.87 -25.02
CA ALA A 88 -0.45 -17.76 -25.96
C ALA A 88 0.91 -17.18 -26.36
N SER A 89 1.93 -18.02 -26.42
CA SER A 89 3.32 -17.67 -26.80
C SER A 89 3.45 -16.60 -27.90
N PRO A 90 4.49 -15.76 -27.88
CA PRO A 90 4.57 -14.42 -28.51
C PRO A 90 4.62 -14.48 -30.05
N LYS A 91 3.64 -15.03 -30.66
CA LYS A 91 3.50 -14.96 -32.12
C LYS A 91 2.24 -14.19 -32.41
N ILE A 92 2.37 -13.13 -33.22
CA ILE A 92 1.26 -12.50 -33.92
C ILE A 92 0.61 -13.56 -34.82
N THR A 93 -0.06 -14.53 -34.25
CA THR A 93 -0.59 -15.71 -34.97
C THR A 93 -2.06 -15.96 -34.66
N ALA A 94 -2.62 -15.26 -33.69
CA ALA A 94 -4.05 -15.32 -33.47
C ALA A 94 -4.77 -14.46 -34.51
N VAL A 95 -5.87 -14.98 -35.02
CA VAL A 95 -6.73 -14.32 -36.01
C VAL A 95 -8.11 -14.23 -35.39
N ASP A 96 -8.78 -13.10 -35.52
CA ASP A 96 -10.14 -12.95 -35.05
C ASP A 96 -11.15 -13.71 -35.95
N SER A 97 -12.42 -13.69 -35.57
CA SER A 97 -13.50 -14.35 -36.36
C SER A 97 -13.70 -13.77 -37.76
N GLN A 98 -13.08 -12.64 -38.06
CA GLN A 98 -13.12 -11.99 -39.38
C GLN A 98 -11.84 -12.25 -40.21
N GLY A 99 -10.92 -13.03 -39.68
CA GLY A 99 -9.65 -13.35 -40.35
C GLY A 99 -8.60 -12.25 -40.23
N CYS A 100 -8.77 -11.29 -39.32
CA CYS A 100 -7.79 -10.23 -39.07
C CYS A 100 -6.82 -10.61 -37.95
N TRP A 101 -5.58 -10.15 -38.06
CA TRP A 101 -4.59 -10.34 -37.02
C TRP A 101 -5.06 -9.82 -35.63
N MET A 102 -4.81 -10.61 -34.62
CA MET A 102 -5.03 -10.21 -33.23
C MET A 102 -3.71 -10.02 -32.48
N VAL A 103 -3.62 -8.97 -31.68
CA VAL A 103 -2.50 -8.71 -30.79
C VAL A 103 -3.08 -8.34 -29.43
N GLY A 104 -2.69 -9.07 -28.41
CA GLY A 104 -3.17 -8.82 -27.07
C GLY A 104 -4.70 -8.95 -26.89
N GLY A 105 -5.33 -9.85 -27.64
CA GLY A 105 -6.78 -10.02 -27.60
C GLY A 105 -7.58 -8.92 -28.32
N VAL A 106 -6.90 -7.96 -28.96
CA VAL A 106 -7.53 -6.89 -29.73
C VAL A 106 -7.32 -7.14 -31.22
N SER A 107 -8.41 -7.10 -32.02
CA SER A 107 -8.29 -7.20 -33.48
C SER A 107 -7.60 -5.97 -34.06
N THR A 108 -6.59 -6.22 -34.90
CA THR A 108 -5.91 -5.15 -35.64
C THR A 108 -6.75 -4.55 -36.76
N LYS A 109 -7.83 -5.24 -37.16
CA LYS A 109 -8.58 -4.99 -38.40
C LYS A 109 -7.73 -5.13 -39.66
N ILE A 110 -6.57 -5.72 -39.57
CA ILE A 110 -5.68 -6.01 -40.71
C ILE A 110 -5.84 -7.49 -41.07
N PRO A 111 -6.26 -7.83 -42.31
CA PRO A 111 -6.42 -9.18 -42.74
C PRO A 111 -5.12 -10.00 -42.66
N LYS A 112 -5.22 -11.26 -42.31
CA LYS A 112 -4.07 -12.16 -42.14
C LYS A 112 -3.17 -12.25 -43.40
N ASP A 113 -3.77 -12.09 -44.55
CA ASP A 113 -3.06 -12.21 -45.84
C ASP A 113 -2.36 -10.89 -46.24
N GLU A 114 -2.62 -9.81 -45.54
CA GLU A 114 -1.87 -8.55 -45.69
C GLU A 114 -0.68 -8.54 -44.75
N LYS A 115 0.42 -7.94 -45.20
CA LYS A 115 1.52 -7.63 -44.29
C LYS A 115 0.94 -6.80 -43.14
N LEU A 116 1.29 -7.13 -41.93
CA LEU A 116 0.78 -6.43 -40.71
C LEU A 116 0.92 -4.89 -40.83
N LEU A 117 1.82 -4.46 -41.69
CA LEU A 117 2.15 -3.08 -41.98
C LEU A 117 2.27 -2.93 -43.51
N ASP A 118 1.34 -2.16 -44.04
CA ASP A 118 1.44 -1.77 -45.47
C ASP A 118 2.39 -0.58 -45.59
N SER A 119 3.22 -0.60 -46.64
CA SER A 119 4.15 0.47 -47.02
C SER A 119 3.49 1.84 -47.27
N GLN A 120 2.20 1.90 -47.32
CA GLN A 120 1.43 3.13 -47.51
C GLN A 120 1.12 3.88 -46.23
N ALA A 121 2.10 3.99 -45.34
CA ALA A 121 2.13 5.01 -44.34
C ALA A 121 1.02 4.98 -43.28
N ILE A 122 0.90 3.88 -42.59
CA ILE A 122 0.30 3.94 -41.29
C ILE A 122 1.41 4.28 -40.29
N PRO A 123 1.50 5.53 -39.78
CA PRO A 123 2.49 5.85 -38.77
C PRO A 123 2.24 4.96 -37.57
N PHE A 124 3.28 4.36 -37.03
CA PHE A 124 3.21 3.61 -35.79
C PHE A 124 4.07 4.30 -34.75
N TYR A 125 3.76 4.02 -33.52
CA TYR A 125 4.46 4.53 -32.38
C TYR A 125 4.76 3.41 -31.40
N ILE A 126 5.99 3.33 -30.91
CA ILE A 126 6.40 2.37 -29.90
C ILE A 126 6.72 3.14 -28.64
N THR A 127 6.00 2.90 -27.57
CA THR A 127 6.38 3.34 -26.24
C THR A 127 6.85 2.16 -25.43
N TYR A 128 7.96 2.33 -24.78
CA TYR A 128 8.42 1.43 -23.75
C TYR A 128 7.96 1.97 -22.40
N ALA A 129 7.03 1.30 -21.77
CA ALA A 129 6.59 1.60 -20.43
C ALA A 129 7.24 0.58 -19.48
N GLU A 130 8.38 0.96 -18.94
CA GLU A 130 8.95 0.43 -17.72
C GLU A 130 8.96 -1.08 -17.53
N GLY A 131 9.95 -1.71 -18.07
CA GLY A 131 10.31 -3.09 -17.72
C GLY A 131 9.30 -4.16 -18.10
N ALA A 132 8.08 -3.78 -18.46
CA ALA A 132 7.03 -4.75 -18.68
C ALA A 132 6.22 -4.58 -19.96
N ASP A 133 6.11 -3.38 -20.52
CA ASP A 133 5.25 -3.15 -21.67
C ASP A 133 5.96 -2.47 -22.82
N LEU A 134 5.88 -3.09 -23.98
CA LEU A 134 6.08 -2.40 -25.24
C LEU A 134 4.71 -2.18 -25.88
N ARG A 135 4.34 -0.93 -26.13
CA ARG A 135 3.11 -0.58 -26.84
C ARG A 135 3.43 -0.19 -28.25
N VAL A 136 2.83 -0.89 -29.19
CA VAL A 136 2.91 -0.54 -30.59
C VAL A 136 1.58 0.09 -31.00
N TYR A 137 1.62 1.34 -31.37
CA TYR A 137 0.45 2.09 -31.82
C TYR A 137 0.44 2.13 -33.35
N VAL A 138 -0.67 1.76 -33.93
CA VAL A 138 -0.90 1.89 -35.37
C VAL A 138 -1.82 3.10 -35.59
N SER A 139 -1.59 3.91 -36.62
CA SER A 139 -2.25 5.20 -36.84
C SER A 139 -3.77 5.16 -37.00
N ASN A 140 -4.35 3.99 -37.20
CA ASN A 140 -5.81 3.79 -37.22
C ASN A 140 -6.43 3.79 -35.82
N GLY A 141 -5.66 4.12 -34.77
CA GLY A 141 -6.11 4.17 -33.40
C GLY A 141 -6.09 2.83 -32.66
N ASN A 142 -5.70 1.73 -33.33
CA ASN A 142 -5.53 0.46 -32.64
C ASN A 142 -4.21 0.43 -31.87
N VAL A 143 -4.30 0.05 -30.60
CA VAL A 143 -3.15 -0.11 -29.71
C VAL A 143 -2.86 -1.59 -29.54
N PHE A 144 -1.65 -1.99 -29.84
CA PHE A 144 -1.15 -3.34 -29.61
C PHE A 144 -0.19 -3.29 -28.45
N VAL A 145 -0.46 -4.09 -27.42
CA VAL A 145 0.38 -4.15 -26.22
C VAL A 145 1.06 -5.49 -26.19
N TYR A 146 2.39 -5.47 -26.31
CA TYR A 146 3.23 -6.63 -26.03
C TYR A 146 3.73 -6.50 -24.59
N LYS A 147 3.62 -7.56 -23.83
CA LYS A 147 4.24 -7.64 -22.51
C LYS A 147 5.64 -8.18 -22.66
N PHE A 148 6.57 -7.44 -22.13
CA PHE A 148 7.95 -7.86 -21.97
C PHE A 148 8.16 -8.17 -20.51
N TYR A 149 8.55 -9.38 -20.19
CA TYR A 149 9.03 -9.73 -18.86
C TYR A 149 10.55 -9.67 -18.88
N ASP A 150 11.08 -8.85 -18.01
CA ASP A 150 12.51 -8.85 -17.77
C ASP A 150 12.88 -10.10 -16.95
N ASN A 151 13.35 -11.15 -17.62
CA ASN A 151 13.67 -12.43 -16.97
C ASN A 151 14.92 -12.37 -16.07
N ARG A 152 15.71 -11.27 -16.12
CA ARG A 152 16.78 -11.03 -15.14
C ARG A 152 16.22 -10.95 -13.71
N PHE A 153 14.95 -10.70 -13.60
CA PHE A 153 14.26 -10.38 -12.40
C PHE A 153 13.15 -11.37 -12.07
N GLU A 154 13.15 -12.58 -12.60
CA GLU A 154 12.24 -13.60 -12.13
C GLU A 154 12.39 -13.72 -10.62
N GLY A 155 11.40 -13.12 -9.96
CA GLY A 155 11.56 -12.67 -8.62
C GLY A 155 11.12 -13.68 -7.60
N GLU A 156 11.70 -13.54 -6.45
CA GLU A 156 11.55 -14.37 -5.27
C GLU A 156 10.25 -14.10 -4.50
N ILE A 157 9.46 -13.08 -4.86
CA ILE A 157 8.14 -12.77 -4.27
C ILE A 157 7.01 -12.91 -5.29
N PRO A 158 5.76 -13.13 -4.81
CA PRO A 158 4.62 -13.33 -5.70
C PRO A 158 4.37 -12.15 -6.63
N LYS A 159 3.85 -12.44 -7.82
CA LYS A 159 3.47 -11.46 -8.83
C LYS A 159 1.96 -11.36 -8.92
N VAL A 160 1.44 -10.14 -8.89
CA VAL A 160 0.01 -9.83 -8.99
C VAL A 160 -0.25 -9.02 -10.25
N TYR A 161 -0.96 -9.61 -11.19
CA TYR A 161 -1.33 -8.97 -12.45
C TYR A 161 -2.78 -8.49 -12.36
N LEU A 162 -2.96 -7.19 -12.50
CA LEU A 162 -4.24 -6.51 -12.48
C LEU A 162 -4.54 -5.97 -13.87
N THR A 163 -5.63 -6.39 -14.45
CA THR A 163 -6.03 -5.96 -15.78
C THR A 163 -7.45 -5.45 -15.74
N THR A 164 -7.65 -4.15 -15.96
CA THR A 164 -8.97 -3.55 -16.09
C THR A 164 -9.55 -3.83 -17.48
N ASP A 165 -10.87 -3.98 -17.59
CA ASP A 165 -11.53 -4.30 -18.87
C ASP A 165 -11.29 -3.21 -19.90
N ASP A 166 -11.26 -1.94 -19.48
CA ASP A 166 -11.01 -0.79 -20.33
C ASP A 166 -9.51 -0.46 -20.53
N ARG A 167 -8.61 -1.23 -19.90
CA ARG A 167 -7.15 -1.02 -19.93
C ARG A 167 -6.70 0.38 -19.48
N GLN A 168 -7.55 1.12 -18.75
CA GLN A 168 -7.22 2.43 -18.22
C GLN A 168 -6.74 2.33 -16.78
N ASP A 169 -5.93 3.29 -16.37
CA ASP A 169 -5.49 3.44 -14.98
C ASP A 169 -6.66 3.71 -14.04
N ILE A 170 -6.42 3.56 -12.75
CA ILE A 170 -7.44 3.71 -11.71
C ILE A 170 -7.34 5.12 -11.17
N TYR A 171 -8.40 5.91 -11.34
CA TYR A 171 -8.42 7.34 -11.02
C TYR A 171 -9.38 7.69 -9.88
N SER A 172 -10.20 6.74 -9.41
CA SER A 172 -11.22 7.00 -8.39
C SER A 172 -11.03 6.13 -7.15
N LYS A 173 -11.33 6.68 -5.98
CA LYS A 173 -11.50 5.95 -4.72
C LYS A 173 -12.94 5.46 -4.53
N GLU A 174 -13.88 6.03 -5.26
CA GLU A 174 -15.31 5.74 -5.10
C GLU A 174 -15.78 4.73 -6.15
N GLU A 175 -15.40 4.93 -7.38
CA GLU A 175 -15.86 4.11 -8.51
C GLU A 175 -14.95 2.90 -8.72
N TYR A 176 -15.56 1.73 -8.78
CA TYR A 176 -14.87 0.50 -9.13
C TYR A 176 -14.76 0.31 -10.63
N LYS A 177 -13.59 -0.06 -11.10
CA LYS A 177 -13.39 -0.66 -12.43
C LYS A 177 -13.50 -2.17 -12.33
N THR A 178 -14.11 -2.80 -13.32
CA THR A 178 -14.10 -4.26 -13.49
C THR A 178 -12.83 -4.71 -14.18
N GLY A 179 -12.47 -5.98 -13.99
CA GLY A 179 -11.30 -6.54 -14.60
C GLY A 179 -10.94 -7.93 -14.09
N LYS A 180 -9.70 -8.32 -14.31
CA LYS A 180 -9.15 -9.61 -13.94
C LYS A 180 -7.92 -9.45 -13.05
N ILE A 181 -7.84 -10.29 -12.01
CA ILE A 181 -6.62 -10.49 -11.23
C ILE A 181 -6.03 -11.86 -11.53
N VAL A 182 -4.71 -11.92 -11.68
CA VAL A 182 -3.94 -13.16 -11.72
C VAL A 182 -2.81 -13.05 -10.70
N ILE A 183 -2.65 -14.07 -9.87
CA ILE A 183 -1.58 -14.14 -8.86
C ILE A 183 -0.73 -15.36 -9.18
N LYS A 184 0.59 -15.19 -9.22
CA LYS A 184 1.57 -16.26 -9.38
C LYS A 184 2.60 -16.20 -8.25
N ASP A 185 2.88 -17.34 -7.66
CA ASP A 185 3.97 -17.50 -6.70
C ASP A 185 4.90 -18.63 -7.19
N PRO A 186 5.81 -18.32 -8.13
CA PRO A 186 6.60 -19.34 -8.81
C PRO A 186 7.55 -20.08 -7.86
N ASP A 187 7.98 -19.44 -6.78
CA ASP A 187 8.89 -20.03 -5.80
C ASP A 187 8.15 -20.69 -4.62
N HIS A 188 6.81 -20.61 -4.61
CA HIS A 188 5.95 -21.16 -3.54
C HIS A 188 6.35 -20.74 -2.12
N LYS A 189 6.90 -19.54 -1.98
CA LYS A 189 7.36 -19.02 -0.67
C LYS A 189 6.22 -18.60 0.23
N PHE A 190 5.20 -18.04 -0.34
CA PHE A 190 4.05 -17.49 0.39
C PHE A 190 2.78 -18.27 0.16
N TRP A 191 2.71 -19.07 -0.90
CA TRP A 191 1.50 -19.80 -1.26
C TRP A 191 1.81 -21.09 -1.99
N LYS A 192 1.04 -22.14 -1.69
CA LYS A 192 1.19 -23.44 -2.35
C LYS A 192 0.49 -23.51 -3.71
N THR A 193 -0.37 -22.53 -4.01
CA THR A 193 -1.10 -22.46 -5.27
C THR A 193 -0.20 -21.85 -6.33
N GLU A 194 0.02 -22.56 -7.41
CA GLU A 194 0.90 -22.12 -8.51
C GLU A 194 0.36 -20.87 -9.19
N GLU A 195 -0.93 -20.85 -9.49
CA GLU A 195 -1.60 -19.71 -10.12
C GLU A 195 -3.04 -19.57 -9.61
N PHE A 196 -3.45 -18.35 -9.33
CA PHE A 196 -4.84 -17.97 -9.04
C PHE A 196 -5.32 -16.96 -10.07
N SER A 197 -6.57 -17.10 -10.52
CA SER A 197 -7.19 -16.18 -11.48
C SER A 197 -8.67 -15.99 -11.16
N ALA A 198 -9.10 -14.72 -11.12
CA ALA A 198 -10.50 -14.37 -10.86
C ALA A 198 -10.88 -13.06 -11.54
N THR A 199 -12.18 -12.84 -11.70
CA THR A 199 -12.74 -11.52 -11.95
C THR A 199 -12.63 -10.67 -10.69
N MET A 200 -12.40 -9.38 -10.88
CA MET A 200 -12.28 -8.42 -9.79
C MET A 200 -12.96 -7.10 -10.11
N ARG A 201 -13.26 -6.39 -9.06
CA ARG A 201 -13.48 -4.94 -9.07
C ARG A 201 -12.33 -4.29 -8.32
N ILE A 202 -11.80 -3.18 -8.85
CA ILE A 202 -10.65 -2.48 -8.29
C ILE A 202 -10.90 -0.98 -8.26
N ARG A 203 -10.51 -0.32 -7.17
CA ARG A 203 -10.52 1.13 -7.02
C ARG A 203 -9.33 1.62 -6.20
N GLY A 204 -9.10 2.91 -6.20
CA GLY A 204 -8.14 3.53 -5.29
C GLY A 204 -8.57 3.42 -3.82
N ARG A 205 -7.60 3.58 -2.90
CA ARG A 205 -7.84 3.67 -1.46
C ARG A 205 -6.82 4.60 -0.79
N GLY A 206 -7.02 4.81 0.50
CA GLY A 206 -6.12 5.61 1.34
C GLY A 206 -6.41 7.09 1.27
N ASN A 207 -5.80 7.83 2.19
CA ASN A 207 -5.96 9.28 2.32
C ASN A 207 -4.75 10.00 1.73
N SER A 208 -3.72 10.29 2.51
CA SER A 208 -2.49 10.92 2.03
C SER A 208 -1.77 10.09 0.94
N THR A 209 -1.77 8.76 1.09
CA THR A 209 -1.13 7.84 0.14
C THR A 209 -1.79 7.83 -1.24
N TRP A 210 -3.10 8.12 -1.32
CA TRP A 210 -3.76 8.30 -2.61
C TRP A 210 -3.27 9.53 -3.38
N GLY A 211 -2.81 10.56 -2.67
CA GLY A 211 -2.16 11.73 -3.27
C GLY A 211 -0.76 11.47 -3.84
N MET A 212 -0.12 10.36 -3.46
CA MET A 212 1.22 10.00 -3.92
C MET A 212 1.22 9.43 -5.34
N PRO A 213 2.36 9.48 -6.07
CA PRO A 213 2.46 8.94 -7.43
C PRO A 213 2.11 7.47 -7.54
N LYS A 214 2.65 6.63 -6.66
CA LYS A 214 2.34 5.19 -6.58
C LYS A 214 1.06 4.99 -5.77
N LYS A 215 0.01 4.48 -6.42
CA LYS A 215 -1.34 4.44 -5.85
C LYS A 215 -1.62 3.15 -5.10
N PRO A 216 -2.20 3.22 -3.89
CA PRO A 216 -2.75 2.04 -3.23
C PRO A 216 -4.14 1.67 -3.76
N TYR A 217 -4.47 0.37 -3.72
CA TYR A 217 -5.71 -0.15 -4.30
C TYR A 217 -6.52 -0.97 -3.30
N LYS A 218 -7.85 -0.96 -3.48
CA LYS A 218 -8.79 -1.92 -2.89
C LYS A 218 -9.30 -2.84 -3.99
N ILE A 219 -9.23 -4.14 -3.75
CA ILE A 219 -9.68 -5.19 -4.65
C ILE A 219 -10.88 -5.88 -4.02
N LYS A 220 -11.90 -6.15 -4.84
CA LYS A 220 -13.08 -6.93 -4.47
C LYS A 220 -13.32 -8.01 -5.51
N LEU A 221 -13.20 -9.27 -5.10
CA LEU A 221 -13.50 -10.43 -5.94
C LEU A 221 -15.01 -10.67 -6.00
N ASP A 222 -15.47 -11.34 -7.05
CA ASP A 222 -16.89 -11.73 -7.15
C ASP A 222 -17.20 -12.87 -6.18
N GLU A 223 -16.26 -13.80 -6.00
CA GLU A 223 -16.38 -14.92 -5.07
C GLU A 223 -15.34 -14.86 -3.96
N LYS A 224 -15.64 -15.47 -2.80
CA LYS A 224 -14.67 -15.60 -1.71
C LYS A 224 -13.50 -16.47 -2.15
N ALA A 225 -12.30 -16.06 -1.81
CA ALA A 225 -11.08 -16.82 -2.05
C ALA A 225 -10.16 -16.75 -0.84
N ARG A 226 -9.32 -17.79 -0.70
CA ARG A 226 -8.26 -17.84 0.31
C ARG A 226 -6.92 -17.57 -0.39
N LEU A 227 -6.49 -16.32 -0.41
CA LEU A 227 -5.26 -15.89 -1.07
C LEU A 227 -4.11 -15.94 -0.06
N PHE A 228 -2.97 -16.49 -0.45
CA PHE A 228 -1.76 -16.61 0.40
C PHE A 228 -2.03 -17.23 1.79
N ASP A 229 -2.92 -18.21 1.84
CA ASP A 229 -3.39 -18.84 3.08
C ASP A 229 -3.93 -17.84 4.14
N MET A 230 -4.36 -16.66 3.69
CA MET A 230 -5.07 -15.66 4.49
C MET A 230 -6.53 -16.06 4.70
N SER A 231 -7.31 -15.25 5.41
CA SER A 231 -8.75 -15.47 5.60
C SER A 231 -9.51 -15.59 4.28
N SER A 232 -10.57 -16.39 4.25
CA SER A 232 -11.43 -16.52 3.06
C SER A 232 -12.35 -15.32 2.95
N ASP A 233 -12.09 -14.43 2.00
CA ASP A 233 -12.88 -13.22 1.78
C ASP A 233 -12.90 -12.80 0.29
N LYS A 234 -13.68 -11.75 0.00
CA LYS A 234 -13.75 -11.09 -1.31
C LYS A 234 -12.89 -9.81 -1.35
N GLU A 235 -12.55 -9.20 -0.21
CA GLU A 235 -11.95 -7.88 -0.13
C GLU A 235 -10.51 -7.89 0.36
N TRP A 236 -9.65 -7.23 -0.41
CA TRP A 236 -8.22 -7.19 -0.24
C TRP A 236 -7.66 -5.79 -0.48
N CYS A 237 -6.48 -5.51 0.05
CA CYS A 237 -5.77 -4.25 -0.18
C CYS A 237 -4.39 -4.49 -0.78
N LEU A 238 -3.96 -3.52 -1.58
CA LEU A 238 -2.58 -3.34 -2.03
C LEU A 238 -2.08 -2.01 -1.47
N LEU A 239 -1.19 -2.08 -0.49
CA LEU A 239 -0.55 -0.90 0.09
C LEU A 239 0.68 -0.54 -0.76
N ALA A 240 0.78 0.72 -1.17
CA ALA A 240 1.77 1.14 -2.15
C ALA A 240 3.19 1.30 -1.59
N ASN A 241 3.34 1.51 -0.27
CA ASN A 241 4.63 1.73 0.42
C ASN A 241 5.49 2.86 -0.22
N TYR A 242 4.88 3.89 -0.79
CA TYR A 242 5.64 4.93 -1.51
C TYR A 242 6.53 5.76 -0.59
N CYS A 243 6.02 6.15 0.58
CA CYS A 243 6.82 6.86 1.59
C CYS A 243 7.67 5.90 2.45
N ASP A 244 7.30 4.63 2.55
CA ASP A 244 8.12 3.63 3.23
C ASP A 244 9.15 2.99 2.26
N LYS A 245 10.30 3.61 2.16
CA LYS A 245 11.38 3.15 1.27
C LYS A 245 12.06 1.87 1.75
N SER A 246 11.80 1.42 2.98
CA SER A 246 12.23 0.09 3.44
C SER A 246 11.35 -1.02 2.89
N LEU A 247 10.11 -0.71 2.50
CA LEU A 247 9.07 -1.62 2.02
C LEU A 247 8.57 -2.63 3.07
N VAL A 248 9.03 -2.56 4.32
CA VAL A 248 8.76 -3.58 5.35
C VAL A 248 8.21 -3.04 6.66
N ARG A 249 7.97 -1.73 6.83
CA ARG A 249 7.48 -1.19 8.10
C ARG A 249 6.10 -1.73 8.49
N ASN A 250 5.17 -1.81 7.56
CA ASN A 250 3.87 -2.43 7.81
C ASN A 250 4.00 -3.91 8.15
N LEU A 251 4.81 -4.66 7.41
CA LEU A 251 5.10 -6.08 7.69
C LEU A 251 5.69 -6.26 9.10
N THR A 252 6.66 -5.42 9.46
CA THR A 252 7.31 -5.44 10.79
C THR A 252 6.30 -5.17 11.91
N ALA A 253 5.42 -4.19 11.73
CA ALA A 253 4.39 -3.88 12.73
C ALA A 253 3.39 -5.03 12.90
N MET A 254 2.99 -5.70 11.82
CA MET A 254 2.12 -6.86 11.93
C MET A 254 2.82 -8.05 12.61
N GLU A 255 4.12 -8.24 12.37
CA GLU A 255 4.87 -9.26 13.11
C GLU A 255 4.96 -8.95 14.61
N ILE A 256 5.16 -7.68 14.99
CA ILE A 256 5.09 -7.26 16.40
C ILE A 256 3.68 -7.51 16.96
N SER A 257 2.63 -7.12 16.24
CA SER A 257 1.23 -7.35 16.64
C SER A 257 0.94 -8.83 16.90
N ARG A 258 1.39 -9.71 15.99
CA ARG A 258 1.26 -11.16 16.13
C ARG A 258 1.96 -11.69 17.38
N ARG A 259 3.16 -11.20 17.68
CA ARG A 259 3.93 -11.61 18.90
C ARG A 259 3.30 -11.10 20.19
N LEU A 260 2.64 -9.95 20.15
CA LEU A 260 1.88 -9.42 21.27
C LEU A 260 0.54 -10.16 21.47
N GLY A 261 0.03 -10.87 20.47
CA GLY A 261 -1.19 -11.67 20.56
C GLY A 261 -2.46 -10.85 20.46
N PHE A 262 -2.48 -9.81 19.60
CA PHE A 262 -3.72 -9.09 19.29
C PHE A 262 -4.81 -10.05 18.80
N SER A 263 -6.07 -9.76 19.12
CA SER A 263 -7.23 -10.57 18.78
C SER A 263 -7.35 -10.84 17.28
N TRP A 264 -6.93 -9.88 16.47
CA TRP A 264 -6.68 -10.07 15.04
C TRP A 264 -5.44 -9.30 14.60
N THR A 265 -4.63 -9.92 13.78
CA THR A 265 -3.52 -9.27 13.11
C THR A 265 -3.68 -9.48 11.61
N PRO A 266 -3.87 -8.41 10.80
CA PRO A 266 -3.96 -8.52 9.36
C PRO A 266 -2.75 -9.24 8.77
N LYS A 267 -2.98 -10.29 8.00
CA LYS A 267 -1.91 -10.95 7.27
C LYS A 267 -1.51 -10.13 6.06
N MET A 268 -0.21 -10.05 5.83
CA MET A 268 0.41 -9.23 4.80
C MET A 268 1.50 -10.01 4.06
N VAL A 269 1.59 -9.83 2.74
CA VAL A 269 2.59 -10.47 1.88
C VAL A 269 3.16 -9.43 0.92
N PRO A 270 4.50 -9.31 0.80
CA PRO A 270 5.10 -8.47 -0.22
C PRO A 270 4.88 -9.10 -1.60
N VAL A 271 4.45 -8.30 -2.56
CA VAL A 271 4.17 -8.74 -3.93
C VAL A 271 4.67 -7.73 -4.95
N GLU A 272 4.99 -8.19 -6.14
CA GLU A 272 5.20 -7.32 -7.30
C GLU A 272 3.90 -7.15 -8.07
N VAL A 273 3.51 -5.91 -8.36
CA VAL A 273 2.26 -5.59 -9.04
C VAL A 273 2.51 -5.15 -10.47
N TYR A 274 1.70 -5.69 -11.37
CA TYR A 274 1.61 -5.28 -12.77
C TYR A 274 0.18 -4.80 -13.03
N LEU A 275 0.02 -3.53 -13.37
CA LEU A 275 -1.28 -2.94 -13.72
C LEU A 275 -1.39 -2.73 -15.23
N ASN A 276 -2.38 -3.37 -15.86
CA ASN A 276 -2.59 -3.31 -17.30
C ASN A 276 -1.35 -3.65 -18.14
N GLY A 277 -0.52 -4.56 -17.61
CA GLY A 277 0.72 -5.00 -18.21
C GLY A 277 1.95 -4.18 -17.84
N ARG A 278 1.82 -3.04 -17.18
CA ARG A 278 2.92 -2.21 -16.73
C ARG A 278 3.35 -2.60 -15.32
N TYR A 279 4.64 -2.76 -15.09
CA TYR A 279 5.19 -2.96 -13.75
C TYR A 279 4.92 -1.73 -12.88
N ASP A 280 4.29 -1.95 -11.74
CA ASP A 280 3.90 -0.86 -10.83
C ASP A 280 4.69 -0.87 -9.50
N GLY A 281 5.54 -1.87 -9.30
CA GLY A 281 6.46 -1.95 -8.16
C GLY A 281 6.06 -2.96 -7.10
N VAL A 282 6.79 -2.91 -5.97
CA VAL A 282 6.54 -3.76 -4.80
C VAL A 282 5.43 -3.16 -3.96
N TYR A 283 4.41 -3.95 -3.68
CA TYR A 283 3.27 -3.63 -2.83
C TYR A 283 3.20 -4.58 -1.65
N THR A 284 2.47 -4.21 -0.62
CA THR A 284 2.03 -5.15 0.40
C THR A 284 0.59 -5.56 0.09
N PHE A 285 0.40 -6.83 -0.29
CA PHE A 285 -0.92 -7.45 -0.42
C PHE A 285 -1.41 -7.84 0.96
N CYS A 286 -2.61 -7.42 1.36
CA CYS A 286 -3.07 -7.65 2.71
C CYS A 286 -4.59 -7.84 2.82
N GLU A 287 -4.99 -8.45 3.92
CA GLU A 287 -6.38 -8.51 4.34
C GLU A 287 -6.94 -7.11 4.55
N HIS A 288 -8.16 -6.88 4.09
CA HIS A 288 -8.90 -5.66 4.40
C HIS A 288 -9.57 -5.79 5.77
N LYS A 289 -9.61 -4.71 6.55
CA LYS A 289 -10.40 -4.66 7.79
C LYS A 289 -11.86 -4.98 7.49
N LYS A 290 -12.42 -5.93 8.20
CA LYS A 290 -13.81 -6.38 8.00
C LYS A 290 -14.26 -7.26 9.15
N VAL A 291 -15.51 -7.11 9.56
CA VAL A 291 -16.15 -8.04 10.50
C VAL A 291 -16.41 -9.37 9.81
N SER A 292 -15.81 -10.41 10.33
CA SER A 292 -16.01 -11.80 9.91
C SER A 292 -15.33 -12.74 10.91
N SER A 293 -15.74 -13.99 10.95
CA SER A 293 -15.19 -15.02 11.86
C SER A 293 -13.69 -15.34 11.66
N GLU A 294 -13.09 -14.91 10.55
CA GLU A 294 -11.66 -15.11 10.30
C GLU A 294 -10.84 -13.80 10.39
N ARG A 295 -11.49 -12.65 10.62
CA ARG A 295 -10.84 -11.33 10.76
C ARG A 295 -11.25 -10.68 12.09
N VAL A 296 -12.13 -9.69 12.05
CA VAL A 296 -12.68 -9.08 13.26
C VAL A 296 -13.90 -9.90 13.66
N ASP A 297 -13.70 -10.80 14.63
CA ASP A 297 -14.72 -11.79 15.04
C ASP A 297 -15.60 -11.21 16.16
N ILE A 298 -16.58 -10.40 15.77
CA ILE A 298 -17.59 -9.82 16.64
C ILE A 298 -18.98 -10.07 16.05
N ASP A 299 -19.99 -10.08 16.88
CA ASP A 299 -21.40 -10.28 16.48
C ASP A 299 -22.15 -8.95 16.44
N VAL A 300 -22.09 -8.29 15.27
CA VAL A 300 -22.78 -7.02 15.05
C VAL A 300 -24.31 -7.15 15.17
N ASP A 301 -24.86 -8.29 14.79
CA ASP A 301 -26.31 -8.57 14.91
C ASP A 301 -26.72 -8.72 16.40
N ALA A 302 -25.82 -9.21 17.26
CA ALA A 302 -26.04 -9.22 18.70
C ALA A 302 -25.87 -7.85 19.36
N GLY A 303 -25.29 -6.87 18.64
CA GLY A 303 -25.10 -5.50 19.09
C GLY A 303 -23.65 -5.11 19.40
N ASP A 304 -22.69 -5.95 19.04
CA ASP A 304 -21.28 -5.59 19.11
C ASP A 304 -20.94 -4.49 18.08
N ILE A 305 -19.96 -3.65 18.39
CA ILE A 305 -19.58 -2.51 17.55
C ILE A 305 -18.08 -2.51 17.32
N LEU A 306 -17.68 -2.29 16.07
CA LEU A 306 -16.31 -1.94 15.68
C LEU A 306 -16.20 -0.44 15.50
N PHE A 307 -15.30 0.20 16.22
CA PHE A 307 -14.97 1.62 16.09
C PHE A 307 -13.62 1.83 15.43
N GLU A 308 -13.50 2.95 14.75
CA GLU A 308 -12.23 3.53 14.33
C GLU A 308 -12.03 4.90 15.00
N ILE A 309 -10.84 5.14 15.50
CA ILE A 309 -10.42 6.49 15.88
C ILE A 309 -9.76 7.10 14.64
N GLU A 310 -10.43 8.09 14.05
CA GLU A 310 -9.97 8.77 12.84
C GLU A 310 -10.38 10.24 12.84
N GLN A 311 -9.39 11.13 12.80
CA GLN A 311 -9.65 12.57 12.86
C GLN A 311 -10.32 13.15 11.61
N GLN A 312 -10.27 12.45 10.48
CA GLN A 312 -10.92 12.91 9.24
C GLN A 312 -12.42 12.75 9.30
N GLN A 313 -12.92 11.81 10.12
CA GLN A 313 -14.34 11.58 10.36
C GLN A 313 -15.14 11.47 9.06
N ASP A 314 -14.75 10.55 8.20
CA ASP A 314 -15.29 10.35 6.85
C ASP A 314 -16.37 9.25 6.78
N GLU A 315 -16.78 8.67 7.92
CA GLU A 315 -17.91 7.76 8.01
C GLU A 315 -19.23 8.48 8.33
N ILE A 316 -20.36 7.79 8.13
CA ILE A 316 -21.73 8.34 8.31
C ILE A 316 -21.94 8.80 9.75
N VAL A 317 -21.45 8.03 10.73
CA VAL A 317 -21.60 8.35 12.14
C VAL A 317 -20.23 8.54 12.79
N CYS A 318 -19.92 9.79 13.11
CA CYS A 318 -18.70 10.17 13.79
C CYS A 318 -18.98 11.24 14.85
N TRP A 319 -18.12 11.30 15.88
CA TRP A 319 -18.19 12.30 16.95
C TRP A 319 -16.85 12.45 17.66
N TRP A 320 -16.74 13.50 18.44
CA TRP A 320 -15.62 13.67 19.37
C TRP A 320 -16.09 13.32 20.78
N THR A 321 -15.32 12.52 21.51
CA THR A 321 -15.57 12.28 22.93
C THR A 321 -15.32 13.54 23.74
N ASP A 322 -15.76 13.58 25.00
CA ASP A 322 -15.60 14.75 25.88
C ASP A 322 -14.12 15.11 26.08
N HIS A 323 -13.22 14.12 26.01
CA HIS A 323 -11.77 14.31 26.09
C HIS A 323 -11.07 14.31 24.73
N GLY A 324 -11.82 14.52 23.64
CA GLY A 324 -11.28 14.85 22.33
C GLY A 324 -10.77 13.68 21.49
N CYS A 325 -11.28 12.47 21.73
CA CYS A 325 -11.00 11.32 20.88
C CYS A 325 -11.94 11.33 19.65
N PRO A 326 -11.44 11.31 18.42
CA PRO A 326 -12.26 11.34 17.21
C PRO A 326 -12.76 9.94 16.87
N MET A 327 -13.96 9.63 17.30
CA MET A 327 -14.59 8.32 17.13
C MET A 327 -15.44 8.27 15.88
N MET A 328 -15.46 7.13 15.23
CA MET A 328 -16.44 6.81 14.20
C MET A 328 -16.82 5.33 14.25
N PHE A 329 -18.02 5.00 13.76
CA PHE A 329 -18.43 3.62 13.54
C PHE A 329 -17.71 3.08 12.30
N SER A 330 -17.12 1.91 12.42
CA SER A 330 -16.54 1.17 11.30
C SER A 330 -17.41 -0.03 10.92
N ASP A 331 -18.14 -0.59 11.88
CA ASP A 331 -19.16 -1.61 11.68
C ASP A 331 -20.12 -1.61 12.90
N PRO A 332 -21.45 -1.59 12.70
CA PRO A 332 -22.15 -1.58 11.42
C PRO A 332 -21.97 -0.25 10.65
N ASP A 333 -21.93 -0.33 9.29
CA ASP A 333 -21.86 0.85 8.41
C ASP A 333 -23.05 1.80 8.61
N GLU A 334 -24.23 1.26 8.91
CA GLU A 334 -25.47 2.01 9.19
C GLU A 334 -26.00 1.67 10.59
N PRO A 335 -25.40 2.23 11.66
CA PRO A 335 -25.84 1.95 13.02
C PRO A 335 -27.23 2.52 13.32
N THR A 336 -27.99 1.81 14.12
CA THR A 336 -29.28 2.28 14.63
C THR A 336 -29.07 3.43 15.62
N GLN A 337 -30.12 4.25 15.83
CA GLN A 337 -30.06 5.35 16.82
C GLN A 337 -29.78 4.81 18.24
N GLU A 338 -30.29 3.63 18.58
CA GLU A 338 -30.03 2.96 19.86
C GLU A 338 -28.55 2.62 20.02
N GLN A 339 -27.91 2.06 18.99
CA GLN A 339 -26.47 1.78 18.97
C GLN A 339 -25.64 3.07 19.10
N ILE A 340 -26.03 4.12 18.41
CA ILE A 340 -25.36 5.43 18.48
C ILE A 340 -25.45 6.01 19.90
N ASP A 341 -26.64 5.99 20.50
CA ASP A 341 -26.88 6.53 21.84
C ASP A 341 -26.13 5.70 22.89
N PHE A 342 -26.16 4.36 22.77
CA PHE A 342 -25.40 3.43 23.60
C PHE A 342 -23.90 3.73 23.53
N ALA A 343 -23.34 3.80 22.33
CA ALA A 343 -21.92 4.06 22.14
C ALA A 343 -21.50 5.41 22.76
N LYS A 344 -22.21 6.48 22.42
CA LYS A 344 -21.92 7.82 22.97
C LYS A 344 -22.05 7.88 24.50
N GLN A 345 -23.03 7.17 25.07
CA GLN A 345 -23.18 7.09 26.51
C GLN A 345 -22.05 6.29 27.14
N PHE A 346 -21.68 5.14 26.54
CA PHE A 346 -20.57 4.32 27.02
C PHE A 346 -19.25 5.12 27.09
N PHE A 347 -18.90 5.87 26.05
CA PHE A 347 -17.68 6.68 26.07
C PHE A 347 -17.74 7.82 27.08
N ARG A 348 -18.90 8.47 27.31
CA ARG A 348 -19.09 9.46 28.39
C ARG A 348 -18.87 8.83 29.76
N ASP A 349 -19.44 7.65 29.99
CA ASP A 349 -19.32 6.95 31.27
C ASP A 349 -17.89 6.47 31.50
N PHE A 350 -17.25 5.93 30.49
CA PHE A 350 -15.83 5.54 30.52
C PHE A 350 -14.93 6.73 30.85
N GLU A 351 -15.06 7.83 30.12
CA GLU A 351 -14.24 9.01 30.36
C GLU A 351 -14.56 9.65 31.72
N THR A 352 -15.82 9.70 32.15
CA THR A 352 -16.21 10.12 33.50
C THR A 352 -15.54 9.24 34.55
N ALA A 353 -15.54 7.93 34.38
CA ALA A 353 -14.86 6.99 35.28
C ALA A 353 -13.34 7.23 35.29
N LEU A 354 -12.74 7.41 34.12
CA LEU A 354 -11.29 7.60 33.96
C LEU A 354 -10.80 8.93 34.58
N TRP A 355 -11.61 9.99 34.53
CA TRP A 355 -11.27 11.30 35.14
C TRP A 355 -11.80 11.50 36.56
N ASN A 356 -12.45 10.48 37.12
CA ASN A 356 -12.89 10.50 38.53
C ASN A 356 -11.70 10.54 39.50
N LYS A 357 -11.93 11.05 40.72
CA LYS A 357 -10.90 11.05 41.77
C LYS A 357 -10.47 9.63 42.18
N GLU A 358 -11.41 8.69 42.17
CA GLU A 358 -11.18 7.29 42.50
C GLU A 358 -11.05 6.40 41.23
N PHE A 359 -10.60 6.98 40.13
CA PHE A 359 -10.58 6.29 38.80
C PHE A 359 -9.92 4.93 38.86
N THR A 360 -8.86 4.74 39.63
CA THR A 360 -8.13 3.47 39.73
C THR A 360 -9.01 2.27 40.14
N LYS A 361 -10.18 2.56 40.76
CA LYS A 361 -11.14 1.53 41.18
C LYS A 361 -12.23 1.23 40.15
N VAL A 362 -12.45 2.13 39.21
CA VAL A 362 -13.67 2.09 38.40
C VAL A 362 -13.41 1.96 36.89
N TYR A 363 -12.37 2.58 36.32
CA TYR A 363 -12.16 2.59 34.86
C TYR A 363 -12.00 1.18 34.26
N SER A 364 -11.44 0.24 35.02
CA SER A 364 -11.19 -1.13 34.57
C SER A 364 -12.48 -1.95 34.30
N GLN A 365 -13.65 -1.40 34.63
CA GLN A 365 -14.94 -1.98 34.26
C GLN A 365 -15.24 -1.73 32.78
N TYR A 366 -14.69 -0.70 32.18
CA TYR A 366 -14.98 -0.24 30.81
C TYR A 366 -13.99 -0.75 29.76
N ILE A 367 -12.76 -1.08 30.17
CA ILE A 367 -11.72 -1.46 29.21
C ILE A 367 -11.12 -2.82 29.51
N ASP A 368 -10.72 -3.54 28.47
CA ASP A 368 -9.79 -4.65 28.56
C ASP A 368 -8.37 -4.10 28.72
N LYS A 369 -7.84 -4.13 29.94
CA LYS A 369 -6.53 -3.53 30.25
C LYS A 369 -5.39 -4.19 29.49
N ALA A 370 -5.48 -5.50 29.22
CA ALA A 370 -4.41 -6.23 28.53
C ALA A 370 -4.26 -5.71 27.10
N SER A 371 -5.36 -5.56 26.38
CA SER A 371 -5.34 -5.01 25.00
C SER A 371 -4.84 -3.57 24.96
N PHE A 372 -5.21 -2.74 25.93
CA PHE A 372 -4.70 -1.37 26.04
C PHE A 372 -3.19 -1.33 26.33
N ILE A 373 -2.67 -2.27 27.13
CA ILE A 373 -1.23 -2.39 27.39
C ILE A 373 -0.48 -2.83 26.12
N ASP A 374 -0.98 -3.84 25.41
CA ASP A 374 -0.35 -4.30 24.17
C ASP A 374 -0.38 -3.23 23.07
N TYR A 375 -1.49 -2.48 22.94
CA TYR A 375 -1.58 -1.32 22.06
C TYR A 375 -0.55 -0.24 22.44
N PHE A 376 -0.43 0.09 23.72
CA PHE A 376 0.61 1.00 24.20
C PHE A 376 2.01 0.52 23.79
N ILE A 377 2.31 -0.75 24.01
CA ILE A 377 3.63 -1.31 23.71
C ILE A 377 3.97 -1.18 22.23
N ILE A 378 3.06 -1.59 21.33
CA ILE A 378 3.36 -1.54 19.89
C ILE A 378 3.45 -0.10 19.38
N GLN A 379 2.54 0.77 19.77
CA GLN A 379 2.53 2.16 19.30
C GLN A 379 3.74 2.96 19.80
N GLU A 380 4.15 2.74 21.05
CA GLU A 380 5.39 3.35 21.57
C GLU A 380 6.63 2.73 20.95
N LEU A 381 6.72 1.41 20.83
CA LEU A 381 7.89 0.75 20.26
C LEU A 381 8.14 1.18 18.82
N THR A 382 7.10 1.26 18.03
CA THR A 382 7.21 1.72 16.65
C THR A 382 7.24 3.25 16.54
N LYS A 383 6.87 3.95 17.61
CA LYS A 383 6.64 5.41 17.65
C LYS A 383 5.80 5.85 16.45
N ASN A 384 4.67 5.17 16.26
CA ASN A 384 3.73 5.47 15.21
C ASN A 384 3.04 6.80 15.48
N VAL A 385 3.24 7.78 14.60
CA VAL A 385 2.77 9.15 14.85
C VAL A 385 1.26 9.30 14.79
N ASP A 386 0.57 8.45 14.08
CA ASP A 386 -0.90 8.43 14.01
C ASP A 386 -1.53 7.57 15.13
N GLY A 387 -0.76 6.66 15.72
CA GLY A 387 -1.21 5.71 16.73
C GLY A 387 -1.47 6.27 18.13
N ASN A 388 -1.35 7.59 18.33
CA ASN A 388 -1.68 8.22 19.61
C ASN A 388 -3.17 8.57 19.76
N LEU A 389 -4.06 7.66 19.39
CA LEU A 389 -5.51 7.83 19.36
C LEU A 389 -5.94 9.00 18.45
N ARG A 390 -5.32 9.08 17.32
CA ARG A 390 -5.56 10.13 16.33
C ARG A 390 -6.13 9.57 15.03
N LYS A 391 -5.54 8.49 14.53
CA LYS A 391 -5.92 7.83 13.29
C LYS A 391 -5.69 6.33 13.36
N SER A 392 -6.38 5.61 12.49
CA SER A 392 -6.15 4.19 12.21
C SER A 392 -6.04 3.32 13.47
N SER A 393 -6.81 3.66 14.52
CA SER A 393 -6.87 2.90 15.76
C SER A 393 -8.23 2.23 15.88
N TYR A 394 -8.25 0.90 16.07
CA TYR A 394 -9.45 0.09 15.97
C TYR A 394 -9.80 -0.56 17.29
N LEU A 395 -11.06 -0.37 17.70
CA LEU A 395 -11.58 -0.86 18.96
C LEU A 395 -12.87 -1.63 18.73
N THR A 396 -13.06 -2.68 19.51
CA THR A 396 -14.36 -3.36 19.59
C THR A 396 -15.01 -3.08 20.93
N LEU A 397 -16.33 -3.00 20.92
CA LEU A 397 -17.16 -2.93 22.10
C LEU A 397 -18.27 -3.99 21.99
N PRO A 398 -18.08 -5.15 22.61
CA PRO A 398 -19.19 -6.10 22.79
C PRO A 398 -20.33 -5.44 23.57
N LYS A 399 -21.57 -5.76 23.24
CA LYS A 399 -22.78 -5.17 23.85
C LYS A 399 -22.76 -5.17 25.38
N ASP A 400 -22.31 -6.27 25.97
CA ASP A 400 -22.24 -6.45 27.42
C ASP A 400 -20.77 -6.58 27.90
N GLY A 401 -19.83 -6.14 27.08
CA GLY A 401 -18.40 -6.34 27.28
C GLY A 401 -17.63 -5.06 27.62
N LYS A 402 -16.33 -5.15 27.41
CA LYS A 402 -15.38 -4.05 27.62
C LYS A 402 -14.82 -3.60 26.31
N LEU A 403 -14.44 -2.33 26.24
CA LEU A 403 -13.73 -1.76 25.12
C LEU A 403 -12.36 -2.43 24.97
N GLU A 404 -12.06 -2.95 23.79
CA GLU A 404 -10.83 -3.66 23.47
C GLU A 404 -10.10 -2.96 22.32
N MET A 405 -8.79 -2.74 22.44
CA MET A 405 -7.91 -2.40 21.34
C MET A 405 -7.69 -3.65 20.50
N TYR A 406 -8.48 -3.85 19.44
CA TYR A 406 -8.64 -5.16 18.81
C TYR A 406 -7.54 -5.51 17.82
N PHE A 407 -7.13 -4.53 16.99
CA PHE A 407 -6.04 -4.69 16.03
C PHE A 407 -5.38 -3.35 15.71
N VAL A 408 -4.24 -3.42 15.04
CA VAL A 408 -3.46 -2.25 14.62
C VAL A 408 -3.35 -2.17 13.09
N TRP A 409 -3.17 -0.96 12.58
CA TRP A 409 -3.13 -0.67 11.15
C TRP A 409 -2.26 0.55 10.87
N ASP A 410 -1.66 0.62 9.64
CA ASP A 410 -1.04 1.80 9.06
C ASP A 410 0.24 2.28 9.78
N PHE A 411 1.36 1.60 9.51
CA PHE A 411 2.65 1.86 10.13
C PHE A 411 3.72 2.36 9.15
N ASP A 412 3.36 2.81 7.97
CA ASP A 412 4.32 3.27 6.96
C ASP A 412 5.10 4.52 7.39
N ILE A 413 4.55 5.35 8.27
CA ILE A 413 5.18 6.54 8.86
C ILE A 413 5.67 6.33 10.30
N SER A 414 5.97 5.08 10.66
CA SER A 414 6.50 4.69 11.97
C SER A 414 8.00 4.34 11.91
N MET A 415 8.59 3.89 13.02
CA MET A 415 9.95 3.36 13.11
C MET A 415 10.99 4.24 12.40
N GLY A 416 10.97 5.55 12.71
CA GLY A 416 11.92 6.52 12.19
C GLY A 416 11.62 7.06 10.80
N ASN A 417 10.42 6.81 10.26
CA ASN A 417 10.01 7.31 8.94
C ASN A 417 9.13 8.57 8.98
N CYS A 418 9.27 9.40 10.02
CA CYS A 418 8.50 10.63 10.16
C CYS A 418 9.36 11.77 10.68
N ASP A 419 9.21 12.97 10.13
CA ASP A 419 10.02 14.16 10.46
C ASP A 419 9.36 15.13 11.47
N TYR A 420 8.18 14.80 11.99
CA TYR A 420 7.44 15.66 12.92
C TYR A 420 7.19 15.02 14.31
N TYR A 421 8.26 14.45 14.91
CA TYR A 421 8.19 13.92 16.28
C TYR A 421 8.21 14.98 17.39
N GLY A 422 8.27 16.27 17.05
CA GLY A 422 8.43 17.39 17.96
C GLY A 422 9.86 17.95 17.97
N ASP A 423 9.97 19.22 18.41
CA ASP A 423 11.23 19.95 18.35
C ASP A 423 12.34 19.28 19.17
N GLY A 424 13.42 18.91 18.48
CA GLY A 424 14.64 18.38 19.08
C GLY A 424 14.60 16.91 19.53
N LEU A 425 13.48 16.21 19.35
CA LEU A 425 13.41 14.78 19.67
C LEU A 425 13.95 13.94 18.53
N LYS A 426 14.79 12.97 18.88
CA LYS A 426 15.18 11.92 17.92
C LYS A 426 14.03 10.93 17.74
N PRO A 427 13.93 10.25 16.59
CA PRO A 427 12.87 9.29 16.32
C PRO A 427 12.75 8.16 17.36
N TRP A 428 13.84 7.83 18.04
CA TRP A 428 13.87 6.77 19.05
C TRP A 428 13.76 7.24 20.50
N GLU A 429 13.65 8.55 20.79
CA GLU A 429 13.57 9.12 22.12
C GLU A 429 12.18 9.65 22.44
N GLY A 430 11.87 9.78 23.74
CA GLY A 430 10.62 10.36 24.24
C GLY A 430 9.40 9.42 24.12
N TRP A 431 8.44 9.64 25.01
CA TRP A 431 7.14 9.01 24.93
C TRP A 431 6.28 9.70 23.89
N TRP A 432 5.46 8.95 23.18
CA TRP A 432 4.55 9.47 22.17
C TRP A 432 3.10 9.38 22.63
N ILE A 433 2.58 8.15 22.79
CA ILE A 433 1.19 7.93 23.21
C ILE A 433 0.96 8.22 24.70
N LYS A 434 1.96 7.92 25.55
CA LYS A 434 1.88 8.15 27.00
C LYS A 434 1.71 9.62 27.36
N ASP A 435 2.46 10.51 26.73
CA ASP A 435 2.54 11.92 27.10
C ASP A 435 1.72 12.84 26.20
N GLN A 436 1.35 12.37 25.00
CA GLN A 436 0.52 13.12 24.07
C GLN A 436 -0.97 12.92 24.38
N GLY A 437 -1.76 13.91 24.09
CA GLY A 437 -3.22 13.75 24.15
C GLY A 437 -3.79 13.27 22.82
N CYS A 438 -5.05 12.93 22.81
CA CYS A 438 -5.78 12.74 21.58
C CYS A 438 -5.63 13.99 20.70
N ASN A 439 -5.06 13.85 19.51
CA ASN A 439 -4.76 14.95 18.59
C ASN A 439 -3.92 16.11 19.17
N GLY A 440 -3.13 15.87 20.21
CA GLY A 440 -2.34 16.92 20.87
C GLY A 440 -3.17 18.05 21.53
N ARG A 441 -4.48 17.85 21.72
CA ARG A 441 -5.36 18.87 22.30
C ARG A 441 -5.58 18.71 23.79
N TYR A 442 -5.58 17.48 24.29
CA TYR A 442 -5.85 17.13 25.67
C TYR A 442 -4.91 16.01 26.11
N HIS A 443 -4.73 15.87 27.41
CA HIS A 443 -4.15 14.66 27.96
C HIS A 443 -5.11 13.50 27.69
N GLY A 444 -4.68 12.54 26.87
CA GLY A 444 -5.51 11.43 26.42
C GLY A 444 -5.68 10.34 27.47
N TRP A 445 -6.34 9.26 27.09
CA TRP A 445 -6.61 8.12 27.96
C TRP A 445 -5.32 7.56 28.58
N TYR A 446 -4.26 7.38 27.81
CA TYR A 446 -2.99 6.85 28.31
C TYR A 446 -2.32 7.75 29.34
N TYR A 447 -2.36 9.07 29.16
CA TYR A 447 -1.88 9.99 30.19
C TYR A 447 -2.54 9.73 31.54
N ARG A 448 -3.84 9.46 31.55
CA ARG A 448 -4.59 9.18 32.76
C ARG A 448 -4.36 7.76 33.29
N LEU A 449 -4.30 6.75 32.43
CA LEU A 449 -4.01 5.36 32.80
C LEU A 449 -2.65 5.24 33.50
N PHE A 450 -1.63 5.96 33.02
CA PHE A 450 -0.30 5.95 33.66
C PHE A 450 -0.24 6.64 35.04
N MET A 451 -1.32 7.24 35.50
CA MET A 451 -1.45 7.71 36.89
C MET A 451 -1.92 6.58 37.84
N ASP A 452 -2.32 5.42 37.30
CA ASP A 452 -2.64 4.24 38.11
C ASP A 452 -1.38 3.39 38.34
N PRO A 453 -0.88 3.24 39.58
CA PRO A 453 0.27 2.39 39.87
C PRO A 453 0.07 0.93 39.50
N ASN A 454 -1.18 0.42 39.51
CA ASN A 454 -1.47 -0.93 39.09
C ASN A 454 -1.32 -1.09 37.58
N PHE A 455 -1.85 -0.15 36.78
CA PHE A 455 -1.65 -0.13 35.34
C PHE A 455 -0.16 -0.08 34.97
N VAL A 456 0.61 0.79 35.62
CA VAL A 456 2.06 0.87 35.43
C VAL A 456 2.76 -0.46 35.77
N SER A 457 2.36 -1.10 36.86
CA SER A 457 2.90 -2.41 37.26
C SER A 457 2.61 -3.49 36.21
N GLU A 458 1.38 -3.51 35.68
CA GLU A 458 0.96 -4.44 34.62
C GLU A 458 1.73 -4.18 33.30
N VAL A 459 1.93 -2.91 32.91
CA VAL A 459 2.77 -2.53 31.76
C VAL A 459 4.20 -3.06 31.93
N LYS A 460 4.81 -2.89 33.11
CA LYS A 460 6.15 -3.41 33.39
C LYS A 460 6.23 -4.93 33.33
N ALA A 461 5.22 -5.61 33.87
CA ALA A 461 5.14 -7.06 33.84
C ALA A 461 5.04 -7.57 32.39
N ARG A 462 4.13 -6.99 31.62
CA ARG A 462 3.93 -7.35 30.21
C ARG A 462 5.16 -7.06 29.36
N TRP A 463 5.79 -5.89 29.56
CA TRP A 463 7.03 -5.56 28.88
C TRP A 463 8.13 -6.61 29.11
N LYS A 464 8.34 -7.03 30.36
CA LYS A 464 9.35 -8.06 30.68
C LYS A 464 9.04 -9.38 30.00
N GLU A 465 7.77 -9.74 29.89
CA GLU A 465 7.31 -10.95 29.21
C GLU A 465 7.61 -10.94 27.71
N VAL A 466 7.28 -9.82 27.03
CA VAL A 466 7.37 -9.74 25.57
C VAL A 466 8.75 -9.29 25.06
N TYR A 467 9.54 -8.61 25.90
CA TYR A 467 10.82 -8.04 25.50
C TYR A 467 11.77 -9.03 24.81
N PRO A 468 11.94 -10.30 25.29
CA PRO A 468 12.81 -11.27 24.61
C PRO A 468 12.38 -11.55 23.16
N GLN A 469 11.08 -11.57 22.89
CA GLN A 469 10.57 -11.77 21.53
C GLN A 469 10.78 -10.54 20.65
N LEU A 470 10.66 -9.34 21.23
CA LEU A 470 10.87 -8.07 20.52
C LEU A 470 12.34 -7.85 20.14
N GLN A 471 13.28 -8.44 20.90
CA GLN A 471 14.71 -8.39 20.59
C GLN A 471 15.08 -9.15 19.30
N THR A 472 14.24 -10.06 18.83
CA THR A 472 14.50 -10.83 17.59
C THR A 472 13.86 -10.22 16.34
N ILE A 473 13.16 -9.11 16.46
CA ILE A 473 12.55 -8.39 15.31
C ILE A 473 13.62 -7.90 14.31
N PRO A 474 14.80 -7.37 14.71
CA PRO A 474 15.82 -7.01 13.73
C PRO A 474 16.21 -8.15 12.80
N GLN A 475 16.42 -9.35 13.33
CA GLN A 475 16.71 -10.54 12.51
C GLN A 475 15.53 -10.88 11.57
N TRP A 476 14.30 -10.79 12.07
CA TRP A 476 13.12 -11.02 11.23
C TRP A 476 13.03 -10.00 10.08
N ILE A 477 13.35 -8.71 10.31
CA ILE A 477 13.42 -7.68 9.25
C ILE A 477 14.47 -8.06 8.20
N GLU A 478 15.66 -8.49 8.61
CA GLU A 478 16.72 -8.92 7.68
C GLU A 478 16.28 -10.13 6.84
N ASP A 479 15.58 -11.08 7.46
CA ASP A 479 15.05 -12.26 6.77
C ASP A 479 13.97 -11.88 5.74
N GLU A 480 13.03 -10.97 6.08
CA GLU A 480 12.01 -10.47 5.16
C GLU A 480 12.63 -9.70 3.98
N VAL A 481 13.60 -8.83 4.24
CA VAL A 481 14.34 -8.12 3.19
C VAL A 481 15.05 -9.10 2.26
N LYS A 482 15.64 -10.16 2.81
CA LYS A 482 16.29 -11.21 2.02
C LYS A 482 15.30 -11.97 1.15
N ILE A 483 14.09 -12.25 1.66
CA ILE A 483 13.03 -12.94 0.89
C ILE A 483 12.61 -12.11 -0.33
N MET A 484 12.61 -10.78 -0.23
CA MET A 484 12.26 -9.91 -1.35
C MET A 484 13.28 -9.94 -2.50
N GLY A 485 14.51 -10.45 -2.26
CA GLY A 485 15.53 -10.61 -3.30
C GLY A 485 15.81 -9.31 -4.07
N ALA A 486 15.70 -9.36 -5.40
CA ALA A 486 15.90 -8.21 -6.29
C ALA A 486 14.66 -7.33 -6.49
N ALA A 487 13.51 -7.67 -5.91
CA ALA A 487 12.28 -6.89 -6.11
C ALA A 487 12.37 -5.43 -5.64
N PRO A 488 13.06 -5.09 -4.52
CA PRO A 488 13.27 -3.70 -4.14
C PRO A 488 14.09 -2.90 -5.17
N GLU A 489 15.07 -3.52 -5.81
CA GLU A 489 15.86 -2.88 -6.86
C GLU A 489 14.99 -2.47 -8.03
N ARG A 490 14.16 -3.39 -8.54
CA ARG A 490 13.15 -3.11 -9.58
C ARG A 490 12.16 -2.03 -9.17
N ASN A 491 11.69 -2.08 -7.91
CA ASN A 491 10.77 -1.07 -7.40
C ASN A 491 11.38 0.35 -7.47
N PHE A 492 12.67 0.49 -7.14
CA PHE A 492 13.32 1.78 -7.14
C PHE A 492 13.93 2.17 -8.49
N GLU A 493 14.05 1.23 -9.43
CA GLU A 493 14.21 1.55 -10.85
C GLU A 493 12.94 2.19 -11.41
N ARG A 494 11.76 1.65 -11.03
CA ARG A 494 10.45 2.20 -11.39
C ARG A 494 10.16 3.52 -10.71
N TRP A 495 10.42 3.60 -9.42
CA TRP A 495 10.16 4.73 -8.55
C TRP A 495 11.49 5.26 -8.00
N ASN A 496 12.15 6.13 -8.76
CA ASN A 496 13.49 6.63 -8.41
C ASN A 496 13.40 7.68 -7.29
N ILE A 497 13.12 7.22 -6.06
CA ILE A 497 12.85 8.09 -4.90
C ILE A 497 13.86 7.93 -3.76
N LEU A 498 14.84 7.03 -3.87
CA LEU A 498 15.79 6.77 -2.78
C LEU A 498 16.63 8.00 -2.43
N GLY A 499 17.01 8.79 -3.43
CA GLY A 499 17.85 9.97 -3.26
C GLY A 499 17.10 11.29 -3.02
N ILE A 500 15.77 11.25 -2.84
CA ILE A 500 14.95 12.45 -2.67
C ILE A 500 14.07 12.36 -1.43
N TYR A 501 13.65 13.52 -0.93
CA TYR A 501 12.66 13.58 0.14
C TYR A 501 11.28 13.19 -0.38
N VAL A 502 10.65 12.25 0.28
CA VAL A 502 9.22 11.92 0.13
C VAL A 502 8.57 12.16 1.49
N TRP A 503 7.58 13.04 1.53
CA TRP A 503 6.89 13.33 2.78
C TRP A 503 6.30 12.05 3.43
N PRO A 504 6.45 11.84 4.72
CA PRO A 504 7.18 12.64 5.72
C PRO A 504 8.54 12.04 6.14
N ASN A 505 9.36 11.55 5.21
CA ASN A 505 10.61 10.89 5.55
C ASN A 505 11.49 11.72 6.48
N TYR A 506 11.89 11.17 7.60
CA TYR A 506 12.84 11.80 8.53
C TYR A 506 14.23 11.97 7.91
N LYS A 507 14.62 11.01 7.07
CA LYS A 507 15.96 10.95 6.47
C LYS A 507 15.88 10.53 5.01
N VAL A 508 16.75 11.09 4.19
CA VAL A 508 17.01 10.65 2.81
C VAL A 508 18.31 9.86 2.82
N THR A 509 18.25 8.58 2.54
CA THR A 509 19.39 7.67 2.73
C THR A 509 20.16 7.39 1.45
N GLY A 510 19.53 7.55 0.28
CA GLY A 510 20.13 7.42 -1.03
C GLY A 510 20.23 5.98 -1.59
N SER A 511 19.99 4.95 -0.79
CA SER A 511 19.98 3.56 -1.26
C SER A 511 19.01 2.69 -0.44
N TYR A 512 18.51 1.60 -1.05
CA TYR A 512 17.63 0.66 -0.36
C TYR A 512 18.27 0.04 0.88
N LYS A 513 19.54 -0.40 0.75
CA LYS A 513 20.28 -0.94 1.90
C LYS A 513 20.33 0.08 3.05
N ALA A 514 20.62 1.34 2.76
CA ALA A 514 20.70 2.38 3.78
C ALA A 514 19.33 2.72 4.40
N GLU A 515 18.21 2.52 3.69
CA GLU A 515 16.86 2.61 4.26
C GLU A 515 16.57 1.47 5.24
N VAL A 516 16.97 0.26 4.89
CA VAL A 516 16.86 -0.91 5.80
C VAL A 516 17.76 -0.72 7.03
N ASP A 517 19.02 -0.33 6.83
CA ASP A 517 19.95 -0.03 7.93
C ASP A 517 19.37 1.04 8.87
N TRP A 518 18.72 2.07 8.32
CA TRP A 518 18.05 3.13 9.10
C TRP A 518 16.87 2.59 9.91
N LEU A 519 16.05 1.72 9.33
CA LEU A 519 14.96 1.06 10.06
C LEU A 519 15.51 0.23 11.22
N LEU A 520 16.51 -0.60 10.98
CA LEU A 520 17.15 -1.47 11.98
C LEU A 520 17.78 -0.65 13.10
N GLU A 521 18.51 0.42 12.75
CA GLU A 521 19.12 1.34 13.72
C GLU A 521 18.06 1.99 14.60
N ASN A 522 16.99 2.52 13.98
CA ASN A 522 15.91 3.18 14.70
C ASN A 522 15.22 2.22 15.66
N TYR A 523 14.81 1.03 15.16
CA TYR A 523 14.14 0.02 15.98
C TYR A 523 15.00 -0.40 17.17
N THR A 524 16.26 -0.72 16.94
CA THR A 524 17.19 -1.17 17.99
C THR A 524 17.39 -0.11 19.07
N LYS A 525 17.60 1.15 18.66
CA LYS A 525 17.74 2.27 19.59
C LYS A 525 16.44 2.52 20.36
N ARG A 526 15.30 2.42 19.70
CA ARG A 526 13.99 2.59 20.33
C ARG A 526 13.71 1.50 21.35
N LEU A 527 13.97 0.25 21.01
CA LEU A 527 13.80 -0.88 21.91
C LEU A 527 14.67 -0.74 23.17
N ALA A 528 15.92 -0.34 23.01
CA ALA A 528 16.84 -0.10 24.14
C ALA A 528 16.37 1.07 25.02
N TRP A 529 15.95 2.18 24.40
CA TRP A 529 15.40 3.33 25.09
C TRP A 529 14.14 2.95 25.89
N MET A 530 13.19 2.26 25.24
CA MET A 530 11.97 1.81 25.90
C MET A 530 12.24 0.86 27.06
N ASN A 531 13.20 -0.08 26.90
CA ASN A 531 13.53 -1.00 27.99
C ASN A 531 13.99 -0.25 29.22
N THR A 532 14.84 0.76 29.05
CA THR A 532 15.30 1.61 30.15
C THR A 532 14.13 2.39 30.77
N GLN A 533 13.30 3.01 29.95
CA GLN A 533 12.24 3.90 30.43
C GLN A 533 11.06 3.14 31.05
N VAL A 534 10.65 2.01 30.46
CA VAL A 534 9.56 1.19 31.03
C VAL A 534 9.95 0.62 32.40
N LEU A 535 11.19 0.16 32.54
CA LEU A 535 11.66 -0.36 33.83
C LEU A 535 11.79 0.73 34.90
N ALA A 536 11.96 1.98 34.49
CA ALA A 536 12.03 3.15 35.38
C ALA A 536 10.67 3.77 35.73
N LEU A 537 9.57 3.41 35.05
CA LEU A 537 8.21 3.88 35.39
C LEU A 537 7.87 3.50 36.86
#